data_7a2cb509fc1f28f3433329b8ff2c8d63
#
_entry.id   7a2cb509fc1f28f3433329b8ff2c8d63
#
_cell.length_a   1.000
_cell.length_b   1.000
_cell.length_c   1.000
_cell.angle_alpha   90.00
_cell.angle_beta   90.00
_cell.angle_gamma   90.00
#
_symmetry.space_group_name_H-M   'P 1'
#
loop_
_entity.id
_entity.type
_entity.pdbx_description
1 polymer ?
#
loop_
_entity_poly.entity_id
_entity_poly.type
_entity_poly.pdbx_seq_one_letter_code
_entity_poly.pdbx_strand_id
1 'polypeptide(L)'
;HRDKTVAMTSTGSHFKRWVFSRHSQPWSAWTRWASTPLVLLPVWNRSARQGVVVAAWLALNPVLFPPPRDDSAFATRAVLGEERWLEERPVSGALAINCMASAALLIAIDGARRHRRNQMLIATIGTMSALLWCWREMARLYETRGDGQ
;
A
#
# COMPACT_ATOMS: atom_id res chain seq x y z
N HIS A 1 34.48 -11.25 -15.25
CA HIS A 1 33.07 -11.03 -15.64
C HIS A 1 32.07 -11.41 -14.54
N ARG A 2 32.47 -12.18 -13.50
CA ARG A 2 31.63 -12.62 -12.38
C ARG A 2 31.40 -11.54 -11.30
N ASP A 3 32.36 -10.64 -11.08
CA ASP A 3 32.24 -9.63 -10.00
C ASP A 3 31.17 -8.52 -10.20
N LYS A 4 30.88 -8.16 -11.45
CA LYS A 4 29.90 -7.11 -11.74
C LYS A 4 28.46 -7.56 -11.52
N THR A 5 28.17 -8.85 -11.69
CA THR A 5 26.81 -9.40 -11.51
C THR A 5 26.44 -9.51 -10.03
N VAL A 6 27.40 -9.83 -9.16
CA VAL A 6 27.19 -9.90 -7.70
C VAL A 6 26.99 -8.51 -7.10
N ALA A 7 27.70 -7.49 -7.57
CA ALA A 7 27.53 -6.12 -7.09
C ALA A 7 26.17 -5.51 -7.45
N MET A 8 25.63 -5.79 -8.65
CA MET A 8 24.31 -5.30 -9.08
C MET A 8 23.15 -5.94 -8.29
N THR A 9 23.25 -7.22 -7.96
CA THR A 9 22.22 -7.90 -7.14
C THR A 9 22.20 -7.42 -5.68
N SER A 10 23.38 -7.07 -5.13
CA SER A 10 23.49 -6.55 -3.78
C SER A 10 22.88 -5.13 -3.64
N THR A 11 23.10 -4.25 -4.61
CA THR A 11 22.55 -2.89 -4.60
C THR A 11 21.03 -2.88 -4.70
N GLY A 12 20.43 -3.74 -5.54
CA GLY A 12 18.99 -3.89 -5.67
C GLY A 12 18.31 -4.39 -4.39
N SER A 13 18.96 -5.33 -3.67
CA SER A 13 18.43 -5.87 -2.42
C SER A 13 18.52 -4.87 -1.25
N HIS A 14 19.54 -4.02 -1.22
CA HIS A 14 19.68 -2.94 -0.24
C HIS A 14 18.66 -1.83 -0.47
N PHE A 15 18.44 -1.42 -1.72
CA PHE A 15 17.43 -0.42 -2.06
C PHE A 15 16.02 -0.91 -1.73
N LYS A 16 15.69 -2.16 -2.07
CA LYS A 16 14.39 -2.77 -1.74
C LYS A 16 14.15 -2.75 -0.22
N ARG A 17 15.09 -3.25 0.58
CA ARG A 17 15.01 -3.23 2.05
C ARG A 17 14.87 -1.82 2.61
N TRP A 18 15.60 -0.85 2.07
CA TRP A 18 15.51 0.54 2.49
C TRP A 18 14.11 1.14 2.22
N VAL A 19 13.51 0.85 1.05
CA VAL A 19 12.15 1.29 0.73
C VAL A 19 11.14 0.65 1.67
N PHE A 20 11.20 -0.67 1.86
CA PHE A 20 10.23 -1.38 2.71
C PHE A 20 10.34 -0.99 4.19
N SER A 21 11.54 -0.76 4.72
CA SER A 21 11.71 -0.30 6.11
C SER A 21 11.06 1.06 6.36
N ARG A 22 11.06 1.98 5.38
CA ARG A 22 10.37 3.26 5.50
C ARG A 22 8.86 3.16 5.25
N HIS A 23 8.45 2.26 4.36
CA HIS A 23 7.04 1.97 4.10
C HIS A 23 6.32 1.37 5.31
N SER A 24 7.02 0.61 6.15
CA SER A 24 6.47 -0.05 7.33
C SER A 24 6.27 0.89 8.52
N GLN A 25 6.66 2.17 8.42
CA GLN A 25 6.45 3.16 9.48
C GLN A 25 4.93 3.40 9.68
N PRO A 26 4.39 3.25 10.92
CA PRO A 26 2.95 3.28 11.16
C PRO A 26 2.28 4.57 10.68
N TRP A 27 2.85 5.73 10.95
CA TRP A 27 2.28 7.02 10.53
C TRP A 27 2.28 7.18 9.00
N SER A 28 3.34 6.71 8.32
CA SER A 28 3.37 6.69 6.86
C SER A 28 2.26 5.81 6.29
N ALA A 29 2.07 4.60 6.84
CA ALA A 29 1.04 3.68 6.40
C ALA A 29 -0.37 4.25 6.63
N TRP A 30 -0.65 4.75 7.84
CA TRP A 30 -1.96 5.31 8.18
C TRP A 30 -2.28 6.59 7.41
N THR A 31 -1.31 7.49 7.21
CA THR A 31 -1.55 8.71 6.43
C THR A 31 -1.79 8.41 4.95
N ARG A 32 -1.11 7.42 4.37
CA ARG A 32 -1.40 6.97 3.01
C ARG A 32 -2.79 6.36 2.90
N TRP A 33 -3.16 5.49 3.83
CA TRP A 33 -4.50 4.92 3.87
C TRP A 33 -5.55 6.02 3.97
N ALA A 34 -5.43 6.92 4.92
CA ALA A 34 -6.37 8.03 5.13
C ALA A 34 -6.44 8.99 3.93
N SER A 35 -5.36 9.16 3.19
CA SER A 35 -5.29 10.02 2.00
C SER A 35 -5.67 9.29 0.70
N THR A 36 -5.96 7.99 0.72
CA THR A 36 -6.39 7.24 -0.48
C THR A 36 -7.58 7.90 -1.19
N PRO A 37 -8.62 8.42 -0.51
CA PRO A 37 -9.74 9.11 -1.18
C PRO A 37 -9.33 10.36 -1.96
N LEU A 38 -8.19 10.97 -1.65
CA LEU A 38 -7.69 12.16 -2.37
C LEU A 38 -7.38 11.86 -3.84
N VAL A 39 -7.15 10.60 -4.20
CA VAL A 39 -6.99 10.15 -5.60
C VAL A 39 -8.21 10.48 -6.45
N LEU A 40 -9.39 10.62 -5.84
CA LEU A 40 -10.63 10.93 -6.53
C LEU A 40 -10.80 12.43 -6.84
N LEU A 41 -10.11 13.32 -6.11
CA LEU A 41 -10.21 14.78 -6.32
C LEU A 41 -9.78 15.23 -7.71
N PRO A 42 -8.60 14.83 -8.24
CA PRO A 42 -8.20 15.20 -9.58
C PRO A 42 -9.13 14.64 -10.66
N VAL A 43 -9.72 13.47 -10.42
CA VAL A 43 -10.70 12.86 -11.34
C VAL A 43 -12.01 13.63 -11.33
N TRP A 44 -12.51 13.95 -10.13
CA TRP A 44 -13.74 14.72 -9.96
C TRP A 44 -13.62 16.13 -10.54
N ASN A 45 -12.51 16.81 -10.26
CA ASN A 45 -12.28 18.19 -10.70
C ASN A 45 -11.67 18.27 -12.10
N ARG A 46 -11.35 17.13 -12.74
CA ARG A 46 -10.66 17.04 -14.04
C ARG A 46 -9.38 17.87 -14.06
N SER A 47 -8.61 17.86 -12.98
CA SER A 47 -7.45 18.70 -12.75
C SER A 47 -6.15 17.89 -12.73
N ALA A 48 -5.37 18.00 -13.80
CA ALA A 48 -4.02 17.39 -13.86
C ALA A 48 -3.10 17.92 -12.76
N ARG A 49 -3.21 19.22 -12.40
CA ARG A 49 -2.42 19.83 -11.32
C ARG A 49 -2.68 19.12 -9.98
N GLN A 50 -3.94 18.90 -9.64
CA GLN A 50 -4.28 18.14 -8.42
C GLN A 50 -3.76 16.71 -8.49
N GLY A 51 -3.81 16.07 -9.67
CA GLY A 51 -3.24 14.75 -9.89
C GLY A 51 -1.75 14.68 -9.58
N VAL A 52 -0.98 15.65 -10.05
CA VAL A 52 0.46 15.77 -9.75
C VAL A 52 0.70 15.94 -8.24
N VAL A 53 -0.06 16.81 -7.57
CA VAL A 53 0.09 17.03 -6.12
C VAL A 53 -0.22 15.75 -5.33
N VAL A 54 -1.32 15.05 -5.65
CA VAL A 54 -1.69 13.80 -4.97
C VAL A 54 -0.66 12.71 -5.24
N ALA A 55 -0.19 12.57 -6.49
CA ALA A 55 0.85 11.60 -6.83
C ALA A 55 2.16 11.90 -6.10
N ALA A 56 2.58 13.16 -6.05
CA ALA A 56 3.76 13.58 -5.29
C ALA A 56 3.62 13.28 -3.80
N TRP A 57 2.46 13.56 -3.20
CA TRP A 57 2.17 13.20 -1.81
C TRP A 57 2.32 11.71 -1.55
N LEU A 58 1.69 10.87 -2.36
CA LEU A 58 1.74 9.41 -2.19
C LEU A 58 3.15 8.85 -2.40
N ALA A 59 3.93 9.42 -3.33
CA ALA A 59 5.30 9.00 -3.61
C ALA A 59 6.29 9.45 -2.52
N LEU A 60 6.13 10.65 -1.98
CA LEU A 60 7.04 11.22 -0.98
C LEU A 60 6.68 10.80 0.45
N ASN A 61 5.42 10.43 0.71
CA ASN A 61 4.96 10.09 2.05
C ASN A 61 5.86 9.08 2.78
N PRO A 62 6.31 7.95 2.18
CA PRO A 62 7.19 7.01 2.87
C PRO A 62 8.55 7.60 3.27
N VAL A 63 9.03 8.61 2.55
CA VAL A 63 10.33 9.24 2.79
C VAL A 63 10.27 10.30 3.90
N LEU A 64 9.08 10.87 4.12
CA LEU A 64 8.87 11.93 5.12
C LEU A 64 8.96 11.41 6.55
N PHE A 65 8.75 10.11 6.77
CA PHE A 65 8.76 9.51 8.10
C PHE A 65 10.03 8.69 8.32
N PRO A 66 10.63 8.73 9.54
CA PRO A 66 11.76 7.87 9.88
C PRO A 66 11.34 6.40 9.87
N PRO A 67 12.27 5.45 9.73
CA PRO A 67 11.95 4.02 9.85
C PRO A 67 11.36 3.71 11.24
N PRO A 68 10.50 2.66 11.35
CA PRO A 68 9.93 2.28 12.63
C PRO A 68 11.02 1.85 13.61
N ARG A 69 10.78 2.06 14.89
CA ARG A 69 11.71 1.65 15.95
C ARG A 69 11.63 0.15 16.26
N ASP A 70 10.45 -0.42 16.06
CA ASP A 70 10.15 -1.84 16.26
C ASP A 70 9.00 -2.27 15.33
N ASP A 71 8.66 -3.54 15.34
CA ASP A 71 7.58 -4.13 14.53
C ASP A 71 6.29 -4.38 15.33
N SER A 72 6.16 -3.82 16.52
CA SER A 72 5.00 -4.00 17.40
C SER A 72 3.71 -3.39 16.84
N ALA A 73 3.83 -2.34 16.03
CA ALA A 73 2.67 -1.65 15.47
C ALA A 73 1.96 -2.49 14.40
N PHE A 74 0.62 -2.53 14.46
CA PHE A 74 -0.22 -3.26 13.49
C PHE A 74 0.10 -2.91 12.02
N ALA A 75 0.22 -1.60 11.71
CA ALA A 75 0.52 -1.16 10.35
C ALA A 75 1.92 -1.61 9.88
N THR A 76 2.91 -1.64 10.78
CA THR A 76 4.25 -2.16 10.50
C THR A 76 4.20 -3.64 10.15
N ARG A 77 3.49 -4.46 10.96
CA ARG A 77 3.32 -5.90 10.71
C ARG A 77 2.58 -6.16 9.40
N ALA A 78 1.57 -5.35 9.08
CA ALA A 78 0.85 -5.47 7.83
C ALA A 78 1.77 -5.25 6.61
N VAL A 79 2.61 -4.21 6.61
CA VAL A 79 3.55 -3.92 5.50
C VAL A 79 4.67 -4.96 5.41
N LEU A 80 5.20 -5.44 6.54
CA LEU A 80 6.18 -6.53 6.54
C LEU A 80 5.58 -7.86 6.09
N GLY A 81 4.31 -8.12 6.41
CA GLY A 81 3.55 -9.25 5.88
C GLY A 81 3.33 -9.16 4.37
N GLU A 82 3.08 -7.97 3.84
CA GLU A 82 3.00 -7.71 2.41
C GLU A 82 4.32 -8.00 1.69
N GLU A 83 5.46 -7.59 2.26
CA GLU A 83 6.78 -7.91 1.70
C GLU A 83 6.98 -9.41 1.58
N ARG A 84 6.68 -10.18 2.62
CA ARG A 84 6.73 -11.65 2.62
C ARG A 84 5.78 -12.26 1.60
N TRP A 85 4.55 -11.75 1.54
CA TRP A 85 3.56 -12.22 0.57
C TRP A 85 4.02 -12.00 -0.87
N LEU A 86 4.65 -10.87 -1.18
CA LEU A 86 5.21 -10.57 -2.50
C LEU A 86 6.39 -11.51 -2.86
N GLU A 87 7.17 -11.95 -1.88
CA GLU A 87 8.29 -12.89 -2.09
C GLU A 87 7.79 -14.32 -2.34
N GLU A 88 6.85 -14.78 -1.54
CA GLU A 88 6.36 -16.15 -1.59
C GLU A 88 5.22 -16.37 -2.58
N ARG A 89 4.52 -15.30 -2.95
CA ARG A 89 3.34 -15.27 -3.85
C ARG A 89 2.31 -16.38 -3.58
N PRO A 90 1.91 -16.65 -2.33
CA PRO A 90 0.92 -17.65 -2.07
C PRO A 90 -0.42 -17.21 -2.67
N VAL A 91 -1.12 -18.13 -3.35
CA VAL A 91 -2.53 -17.93 -3.71
C VAL A 91 -3.32 -17.97 -2.40
N SER A 92 -3.73 -16.80 -1.91
CA SER A 92 -4.34 -16.65 -0.60
C SER A 92 -5.58 -15.77 -0.67
N GLY A 93 -6.40 -15.80 0.38
CA GLY A 93 -7.51 -14.86 0.54
C GLY A 93 -7.11 -13.39 0.42
N ALA A 94 -5.87 -13.04 0.78
CA ALA A 94 -5.31 -11.70 0.63
C ALA A 94 -5.28 -11.23 -0.83
N LEU A 95 -4.99 -12.13 -1.80
CA LEU A 95 -5.07 -11.79 -3.22
C LEU A 95 -6.50 -11.44 -3.63
N ALA A 96 -7.48 -12.24 -3.22
CA ALA A 96 -8.89 -11.97 -3.51
C ALA A 96 -9.35 -10.64 -2.92
N ILE A 97 -8.99 -10.34 -1.67
CA ILE A 97 -9.31 -9.09 -1.00
C ILE A 97 -8.65 -7.90 -1.71
N ASN A 98 -7.40 -8.04 -2.16
CA ASN A 98 -6.71 -6.99 -2.92
C ASN A 98 -7.38 -6.74 -4.27
N CYS A 99 -7.79 -7.78 -4.98
CA CYS A 99 -8.58 -7.66 -6.22
C CYS A 99 -9.93 -6.96 -5.96
N MET A 100 -10.61 -7.27 -4.87
CA MET A 100 -11.85 -6.59 -4.48
C MET A 100 -11.63 -5.11 -4.17
N ALA A 101 -10.57 -4.77 -3.43
CA ALA A 101 -10.19 -3.38 -3.13
C ALA A 101 -9.90 -2.61 -4.42
N SER A 102 -9.17 -3.21 -5.35
CA SER A 102 -8.84 -2.63 -6.65
C SER A 102 -10.09 -2.41 -7.50
N ALA A 103 -10.99 -3.39 -7.56
CA ALA A 103 -12.26 -3.27 -8.28
C ALA A 103 -13.14 -2.16 -7.68
N ALA A 104 -13.25 -2.09 -6.34
CA ALA A 104 -13.98 -1.03 -5.66
C ALA A 104 -13.38 0.36 -5.96
N LEU A 105 -12.06 0.49 -5.98
CA LEU A 105 -11.38 1.74 -6.35
C LEU A 105 -11.70 2.16 -7.79
N LEU A 106 -11.69 1.22 -8.74
CA LEU A 106 -12.07 1.51 -10.13
C LEU A 106 -13.52 1.99 -10.23
N ILE A 107 -14.44 1.39 -9.46
CA ILE A 107 -15.84 1.84 -9.39
C ILE A 107 -15.92 3.24 -8.78
N ALA A 108 -15.12 3.56 -7.76
CA ALA A 108 -15.04 4.89 -7.16
C ALA A 108 -14.54 5.93 -8.17
N ILE A 109 -13.50 5.59 -8.94
CA ILE A 109 -12.95 6.44 -10.02
C ILE A 109 -13.99 6.68 -11.12
N ASP A 110 -14.72 5.64 -11.56
CA ASP A 110 -15.81 5.81 -12.52
C ASP A 110 -16.92 6.71 -11.96
N GLY A 111 -17.29 6.52 -10.70
CA GLY A 111 -18.23 7.39 -10.00
C GLY A 111 -17.77 8.84 -9.92
N ALA A 112 -16.50 9.08 -9.61
CA ALA A 112 -15.91 10.42 -9.61
C ALA A 112 -15.92 11.04 -11.01
N ARG A 113 -15.50 10.28 -12.02
CA ARG A 113 -15.47 10.74 -13.42
C ARG A 113 -16.85 11.14 -13.96
N ARG A 114 -17.89 10.41 -13.55
CA ARG A 114 -19.29 10.63 -13.96
C ARG A 114 -20.06 11.54 -13.01
N HIS A 115 -19.41 12.10 -11.98
CA HIS A 115 -20.03 12.92 -10.92
C HIS A 115 -21.17 12.20 -10.19
N ARG A 116 -21.11 10.88 -10.06
CA ARG A 116 -22.08 10.04 -9.33
C ARG A 116 -21.65 9.91 -7.87
N ARG A 117 -22.03 10.88 -7.03
CA ARG A 117 -21.61 10.99 -5.61
C ARG A 117 -21.81 9.71 -4.82
N ASN A 118 -23.01 9.11 -4.87
CA ASN A 118 -23.32 7.92 -4.09
C ASN A 118 -22.46 6.73 -4.51
N GLN A 119 -22.28 6.49 -5.82
CA GLN A 119 -21.41 5.44 -6.31
C GLN A 119 -19.97 5.65 -5.84
N MET A 120 -19.45 6.87 -5.97
CA MET A 120 -18.11 7.24 -5.53
C MET A 120 -17.94 6.99 -4.02
N LEU A 121 -18.84 7.48 -3.19
CA LEU A 121 -18.75 7.36 -1.73
C LEU A 121 -18.85 5.90 -1.27
N ILE A 122 -19.84 5.14 -1.75
CA ILE A 122 -20.01 3.72 -1.36
C ILE A 122 -18.79 2.90 -1.79
N ALA A 123 -18.32 3.08 -3.02
CA ALA A 123 -17.16 2.36 -3.51
C ALA A 123 -15.86 2.77 -2.79
N THR A 124 -15.72 4.03 -2.38
CA THR A 124 -14.60 4.50 -1.56
C THR A 124 -14.60 3.83 -0.19
N ILE A 125 -15.75 3.78 0.49
CA ILE A 125 -15.90 3.09 1.77
C ILE A 125 -15.53 1.61 1.61
N GLY A 126 -16.01 0.96 0.55
CA GLY A 126 -15.67 -0.42 0.22
C GLY A 126 -14.17 -0.63 0.01
N THR A 127 -13.52 0.25 -0.74
CA THR A 127 -12.07 0.25 -0.94
C THR A 127 -11.32 0.37 0.38
N MET A 128 -11.66 1.37 1.20
CA MET A 128 -11.00 1.62 2.48
C MET A 128 -11.15 0.43 3.44
N SER A 129 -12.34 -0.17 3.49
CA SER A 129 -12.62 -1.35 4.32
C SER A 129 -11.85 -2.58 3.83
N ALA A 130 -11.82 -2.81 2.53
CA ALA A 130 -11.09 -3.93 1.94
C ALA A 130 -9.57 -3.79 2.15
N LEU A 131 -9.01 -2.58 2.06
CA LEU A 131 -7.60 -2.32 2.37
C LEU A 131 -7.27 -2.63 3.83
N LEU A 132 -8.13 -2.24 4.78
CA LEU A 132 -7.92 -2.59 6.20
C LEU A 132 -8.02 -4.10 6.43
N TRP A 133 -8.94 -4.77 5.75
CA TRP A 133 -9.02 -6.23 5.82
C TRP A 133 -7.77 -6.89 5.24
N CYS A 134 -7.29 -6.42 4.09
CA CYS A 134 -6.04 -6.88 3.51
C CYS A 134 -4.87 -6.72 4.49
N TRP A 135 -4.74 -5.56 5.16
CA TRP A 135 -3.73 -5.34 6.18
C TRP A 135 -3.84 -6.31 7.36
N ARG A 136 -5.07 -6.62 7.78
CA ARG A 136 -5.27 -7.63 8.83
C ARG A 136 -4.76 -9.01 8.43
N GLU A 137 -5.04 -9.45 7.20
CA GLU A 137 -4.54 -10.73 6.69
C GLU A 137 -3.01 -10.73 6.55
N MET A 138 -2.42 -9.62 6.09
CA MET A 138 -0.97 -9.49 5.99
C MET A 138 -0.29 -9.51 7.37
N ALA A 139 -0.85 -8.82 8.35
CA ALA A 139 -0.34 -8.86 9.72
C ALA A 139 -0.41 -10.27 10.33
N ARG A 140 -1.49 -11.00 10.08
CA ARG A 140 -1.61 -12.41 10.49
C ARG A 140 -0.55 -13.31 9.84
N LEU A 141 -0.28 -13.12 8.54
CA LEU A 141 0.78 -13.87 7.85
C LEU A 141 2.16 -13.60 8.46
N TYR A 142 2.39 -12.38 8.93
CA TYR A 142 3.62 -12.02 9.62
C TYR A 142 3.74 -12.75 10.96
N GLU A 143 2.66 -12.77 11.78
CA GLU A 143 2.62 -13.37 13.11
C GLU A 143 2.76 -14.91 13.07
N THR A 144 1.98 -15.60 12.23
CA THR A 144 1.96 -17.06 12.17
C THR A 144 3.28 -17.70 11.76
N ARG A 145 4.18 -16.95 11.15
CA ARG A 145 5.49 -17.44 10.70
C ARG A 145 6.65 -16.94 11.55
N GLY A 146 6.41 -15.97 12.44
CA GLY A 146 7.37 -15.55 13.46
C GLY A 146 7.55 -16.58 14.58
N ASP A 147 6.50 -17.35 14.88
CA ASP A 147 6.49 -18.36 15.96
C ASP A 147 7.11 -19.71 15.55
N GLY A 148 7.57 -19.85 14.32
CA GLY A 148 8.13 -21.10 13.76
C GLY A 148 9.67 -21.08 13.62
N GLN A 149 10.37 -20.08 14.14
CA GLN A 149 11.83 -20.01 14.24
C GLN A 149 12.24 -19.92 15.71
#